data_476e0a463b8bf2953ca4c534fbc1bf59
#
_entry.id   476e0a463b8bf2953ca4c534fbc1bf59
#
_cell.length_a   1.000
_cell.length_b   1.000
_cell.length_c   1.000
_cell.angle_alpha   90.00
_cell.angle_beta   90.00
_cell.angle_gamma   90.00
#
_symmetry.space_group_name_H-M   'P 1'
#
loop_
_entity.id
_entity.type
_entity.pdbx_description
1 polymer ?
#
loop_
_entity_poly.entity_id
_entity_poly.type
_entity_poly.pdbx_seq_one_letter_code
_entity_poly.pdbx_strand_id
1 'polypeptide(L)'
;MKSGFALHPRLSADTICLGNLPLSRVLLLQERRYPWIVLVPALPDLTEITDLSETDQSRLILESSSVARQMQQHLMADKINVAAIGNLVPQLHWHVIARYRDDAAWPAPVWGRFAPEAYTPDELISMVERLHLSQIPGFQPEEIP
;
A
#
# COMPACT_ATOMS: atom_id res chain seq x y z
N MET A 1 -18.67 0.88 -1.21
CA MET A 1 -17.93 2.07 -1.65
C MET A 1 -18.52 3.32 -1.00
N LYS A 2 -17.70 4.18 -0.48
CA LYS A 2 -18.14 5.43 0.13
C LYS A 2 -18.56 6.42 -0.95
N SER A 3 -19.67 7.14 -0.75
CA SER A 3 -20.15 8.17 -1.67
C SER A 3 -19.11 9.28 -1.81
N GLY A 4 -18.83 9.72 -3.05
CA GLY A 4 -17.90 10.80 -3.35
C GLY A 4 -16.43 10.42 -3.40
N PHE A 5 -16.07 9.17 -3.06
CA PHE A 5 -14.69 8.72 -3.18
C PHE A 5 -14.35 8.38 -4.63
N ALA A 6 -13.22 8.91 -5.10
CA ALA A 6 -12.59 8.49 -6.35
C ALA A 6 -11.09 8.45 -6.15
N LEU A 7 -10.45 7.38 -6.61
CA LEU A 7 -9.01 7.25 -6.53
C LEU A 7 -8.35 8.24 -7.48
N HIS A 8 -7.33 8.97 -7.00
CA HIS A 8 -6.59 9.92 -7.82
C HIS A 8 -6.03 9.23 -9.07
N PRO A 9 -6.13 9.85 -10.27
CA PRO A 9 -5.71 9.21 -11.53
C PRO A 9 -4.27 8.72 -11.51
N ARG A 10 -3.36 9.44 -10.86
CA ARG A 10 -1.97 9.04 -10.77
C ARG A 10 -1.76 7.79 -9.91
N LEU A 11 -2.49 7.68 -8.80
CA LEU A 11 -2.47 6.48 -7.98
C LEU A 11 -3.04 5.29 -8.75
N SER A 12 -4.12 5.51 -9.47
CA SER A 12 -4.72 4.47 -10.32
C SER A 12 -3.77 4.00 -11.42
N ALA A 13 -3.02 4.93 -12.03
CA ALA A 13 -2.08 4.60 -13.10
C ALA A 13 -0.83 3.86 -12.60
N ASP A 14 -0.36 4.18 -11.40
CA ASP A 14 0.92 3.68 -10.88
C ASP A 14 0.78 2.40 -10.05
N THR A 15 -0.45 1.94 -9.78
CA THR A 15 -0.71 0.82 -8.87
C THR A 15 -1.68 -0.19 -9.47
N ILE A 16 -1.74 -1.34 -8.82
CA ILE A 16 -2.77 -2.36 -9.04
C ILE A 16 -3.58 -2.47 -7.76
N CYS A 17 -4.92 -2.37 -7.85
CA CYS A 17 -5.79 -2.57 -6.70
C CYS A 17 -5.89 -4.06 -6.39
N LEU A 18 -5.47 -4.44 -5.18
CA LEU A 18 -5.53 -5.83 -4.71
C LEU A 18 -6.84 -6.14 -3.97
N GLY A 19 -7.50 -5.13 -3.46
CA GLY A 19 -8.72 -5.29 -2.71
C GLY A 19 -8.98 -4.14 -1.77
N ASN A 20 -9.84 -4.38 -0.78
CA ASN A 20 -10.28 -3.38 0.18
C ASN A 20 -10.20 -3.91 1.60
N LEU A 21 -9.80 -3.05 2.50
CA LEU A 21 -9.97 -3.19 3.95
C LEU A 21 -11.13 -2.31 4.40
N PRO A 22 -11.61 -2.42 5.64
CA PRO A 22 -12.78 -1.65 6.09
C PRO A 22 -12.69 -0.14 5.84
N LEU A 23 -11.50 0.46 5.94
CA LEU A 23 -11.31 1.88 5.66
C LEU A 23 -10.66 2.12 4.30
N SER A 24 -9.64 1.35 3.94
CA SER A 24 -8.73 1.71 2.87
C SER A 24 -8.80 0.77 1.68
N ARG A 25 -8.60 1.31 0.48
CA ARG A 25 -8.19 0.54 -0.68
C ARG A 25 -6.77 0.06 -0.49
N VAL A 26 -6.50 -1.17 -0.90
CA VAL A 26 -5.18 -1.79 -0.82
C VAL A 26 -4.58 -1.86 -2.21
N LEU A 27 -3.57 -1.05 -2.46
CA LEU A 27 -2.93 -0.94 -3.77
C LEU A 27 -1.52 -1.49 -3.69
N LEU A 28 -1.07 -2.14 -4.76
CA LEU A 28 0.32 -2.55 -4.93
C LEU A 28 0.99 -1.59 -5.92
N LEU A 29 2.02 -0.89 -5.50
CA LEU A 29 2.77 -0.03 -6.38
C LEU A 29 3.54 -0.89 -7.40
N GLN A 30 3.53 -0.45 -8.66
CA GLN A 30 4.23 -1.12 -9.77
C GLN A 30 5.75 -0.90 -9.68
N GLU A 31 6.34 -1.46 -8.64
CA GLU A 31 7.78 -1.41 -8.39
C GLU A 31 8.25 -2.78 -7.86
N ARG A 32 8.78 -3.62 -8.74
CA ARG A 32 9.13 -5.00 -8.42
C ARG A 32 10.29 -5.16 -7.44
N ARG A 33 11.12 -4.14 -7.26
CA ARG A 33 12.32 -4.22 -6.41
C ARG A 33 12.01 -4.23 -4.92
N TYR A 34 10.82 -3.73 -4.54
CA TYR A 34 10.38 -3.69 -3.14
C TYR A 34 8.90 -4.04 -3.07
N PRO A 35 8.48 -4.94 -2.14
CA PRO A 35 7.05 -5.09 -1.85
C PRO A 35 6.52 -3.79 -1.26
N TRP A 36 5.63 -3.12 -1.99
CA TRP A 36 5.22 -1.75 -1.69
C TRP A 36 3.72 -1.60 -1.78
N ILE A 37 3.07 -1.65 -0.62
CA ILE A 37 1.63 -1.45 -0.51
C ILE A 37 1.33 0.01 -0.23
N VAL A 38 0.25 0.51 -0.84
CA VAL A 38 -0.28 1.85 -0.60
C VAL A 38 -1.72 1.70 -0.14
N LEU A 39 -2.02 2.23 1.05
CA LEU A 39 -3.37 2.26 1.60
C LEU A 39 -3.98 3.62 1.36
N VAL A 40 -5.16 3.65 0.73
CA VAL A 40 -5.88 4.89 0.46
C VAL A 40 -7.23 4.85 1.16
N PRO A 41 -7.41 5.61 2.26
CA PRO A 41 -8.72 5.66 2.90
C PRO A 41 -9.81 6.07 1.90
N ALA A 42 -10.87 5.26 1.81
CA ALA A 42 -11.91 5.41 0.79
C ALA A 42 -12.96 6.44 1.21
N LEU A 43 -12.51 7.65 1.53
CA LEU A 43 -13.31 8.79 1.91
C LEU A 43 -12.97 9.98 1.01
N PRO A 44 -13.94 10.86 0.71
CA PRO A 44 -13.67 12.03 -0.13
C PRO A 44 -12.85 13.08 0.60
N ASP A 45 -12.14 13.91 -0.17
CA ASP A 45 -11.53 15.16 0.27
C ASP A 45 -10.49 15.01 1.40
N LEU A 46 -9.75 13.90 1.42
CA LEU A 46 -8.67 13.68 2.38
C LEU A 46 -7.32 14.03 1.76
N THR A 47 -6.57 14.91 2.40
CA THR A 47 -5.19 15.22 2.03
C THR A 47 -4.20 14.86 3.12
N GLU A 48 -4.59 15.06 4.38
CA GLU A 48 -3.74 14.82 5.54
C GLU A 48 -4.39 13.82 6.50
N ILE A 49 -3.57 13.16 7.31
CA ILE A 49 -4.09 12.27 8.36
C ILE A 49 -5.01 13.02 9.33
N THR A 50 -4.77 14.31 9.54
CA THR A 50 -5.58 15.16 10.40
C THR A 50 -7.00 15.40 9.87
N ASP A 51 -7.24 15.11 8.59
CA ASP A 51 -8.59 15.19 8.01
C ASP A 51 -9.47 14.01 8.41
N LEU A 52 -8.87 12.91 8.88
CA LEU A 52 -9.59 11.75 9.38
C LEU A 52 -10.09 11.99 10.79
N SER A 53 -11.24 11.39 11.14
CA SER A 53 -11.68 11.29 12.54
C SER A 53 -10.65 10.49 13.35
N GLU A 54 -10.65 10.66 14.67
CA GLU A 54 -9.76 9.88 15.54
C GLU A 54 -9.99 8.37 15.38
N THR A 55 -11.24 7.96 15.23
CA THR A 55 -11.58 6.55 14.97
C THR A 55 -10.94 6.05 13.67
N ASP A 56 -11.02 6.84 12.59
CA ASP A 56 -10.46 6.46 11.30
C ASP A 56 -8.93 6.55 11.29
N GLN A 57 -8.33 7.48 12.02
CA GLN A 57 -6.87 7.48 12.22
C GLN A 57 -6.40 6.18 12.89
N SER A 58 -7.08 5.75 13.93
CA SER A 58 -6.79 4.48 14.61
C SER A 58 -6.98 3.30 13.66
N ARG A 59 -8.05 3.32 12.88
CA ARG A 59 -8.31 2.26 11.88
C ARG A 59 -7.20 2.18 10.83
N LEU A 60 -6.75 3.31 10.32
CA LEU A 60 -5.67 3.36 9.33
C LEU A 60 -4.39 2.73 9.89
N ILE A 61 -4.03 3.07 11.12
CA ILE A 61 -2.84 2.50 11.76
C ILE A 61 -2.98 0.97 11.94
N LEU A 62 -4.15 0.49 12.34
CA LEU A 62 -4.39 -0.95 12.48
C LEU A 62 -4.35 -1.67 11.13
N GLU A 63 -4.89 -1.09 10.08
CA GLU A 63 -4.78 -1.64 8.73
C GLU A 63 -3.33 -1.68 8.25
N SER A 64 -2.59 -0.60 8.49
CA SER A 64 -1.15 -0.52 8.20
C SER A 64 -0.37 -1.62 8.93
N SER A 65 -0.64 -1.82 10.21
CA SER A 65 0.02 -2.85 11.01
C SER A 65 -0.33 -4.26 10.53
N SER A 66 -1.56 -4.48 10.09
CA SER A 66 -1.98 -5.78 9.55
C SER A 66 -1.24 -6.12 8.27
N VAL A 67 -1.10 -5.16 7.36
CA VAL A 67 -0.30 -5.33 6.13
C VAL A 67 1.17 -5.58 6.47
N ALA A 68 1.72 -4.80 7.39
CA ALA A 68 3.10 -4.95 7.83
C ALA A 68 3.37 -6.34 8.40
N ARG A 69 2.46 -6.90 9.19
CA ARG A 69 2.59 -8.26 9.72
C ARG A 69 2.62 -9.31 8.61
N GLN A 70 1.80 -9.15 7.57
CA GLN A 70 1.83 -10.06 6.42
C GLN A 70 3.20 -10.02 5.73
N MET A 71 3.77 -8.83 5.56
CA MET A 71 5.11 -8.68 5.01
C MET A 71 6.19 -9.31 5.88
N GLN A 72 6.09 -9.16 7.20
CA GLN A 72 7.04 -9.75 8.14
C GLN A 72 6.95 -11.28 8.14
N GLN A 73 5.74 -11.82 8.17
CA GLN A 73 5.52 -13.26 8.31
C GLN A 73 5.70 -14.02 7.00
N HIS A 74 5.28 -13.46 5.89
CA HIS A 74 5.23 -14.17 4.59
C HIS A 74 6.29 -13.71 3.59
N LEU A 75 6.80 -12.48 3.72
CA LEU A 75 7.86 -11.97 2.86
C LEU A 75 9.20 -11.85 3.57
N MET A 76 9.28 -12.20 4.84
CA MET A 76 10.52 -12.17 5.65
C MET A 76 11.19 -10.80 5.64
N ALA A 77 10.41 -9.71 5.70
CA ALA A 77 10.94 -8.36 5.70
C ALA A 77 11.90 -8.13 6.89
N ASP A 78 13.07 -7.56 6.63
CA ASP A 78 14.02 -7.16 7.68
C ASP A 78 13.56 -5.90 8.40
N LYS A 79 12.85 -5.03 7.70
CA LYS A 79 12.36 -3.76 8.21
C LYS A 79 11.08 -3.38 7.48
N ILE A 80 10.19 -2.66 8.15
CA ILE A 80 9.02 -2.03 7.53
C ILE A 80 9.24 -0.53 7.53
N ASN A 81 9.07 0.11 6.37
CA ASN A 81 9.00 1.57 6.26
C ASN A 81 7.55 1.99 6.05
N VAL A 82 7.12 2.97 6.83
CA VAL A 82 5.77 3.52 6.77
C VAL A 82 5.88 5.03 6.61
N ALA A 83 5.13 5.60 5.66
CA ALA A 83 5.15 7.04 5.46
C ALA A 83 3.91 7.53 4.72
N ALA A 84 3.57 8.80 4.94
CA ALA A 84 2.66 9.57 4.12
C ALA A 84 3.44 10.81 3.65
N ILE A 85 3.56 11.01 2.35
CA ILE A 85 4.32 12.12 1.75
C ILE A 85 3.36 13.10 1.09
N GLY A 86 2.75 12.70 -0.04
CA GLY A 86 1.69 13.48 -0.67
C GLY A 86 2.12 14.81 -1.30
N ASN A 87 3.39 15.00 -1.57
CA ASN A 87 3.88 16.27 -2.14
C ASN A 87 3.46 16.46 -3.61
N LEU A 88 3.27 15.39 -4.35
CA LEU A 88 2.83 15.42 -5.76
C LEU A 88 1.37 15.03 -5.89
N VAL A 89 0.93 14.00 -5.20
CA VAL A 89 -0.45 13.51 -5.20
C VAL A 89 -1.08 13.89 -3.86
N PRO A 90 -2.00 14.84 -3.83
CA PRO A 90 -2.51 15.36 -2.57
C PRO A 90 -3.50 14.43 -1.85
N GLN A 91 -4.11 13.46 -2.55
CA GLN A 91 -5.00 12.51 -1.90
C GLN A 91 -4.21 11.69 -0.87
N LEU A 92 -4.71 11.65 0.38
CA LEU A 92 -4.05 10.91 1.46
C LEU A 92 -3.81 9.47 1.05
N HIS A 93 -2.55 9.06 1.05
CA HIS A 93 -2.15 7.69 0.80
C HIS A 93 -0.98 7.31 1.70
N TRP A 94 -1.04 6.09 2.21
CA TRP A 94 -0.19 5.61 3.29
C TRP A 94 0.65 4.45 2.77
N HIS A 95 1.97 4.65 2.74
CA HIS A 95 2.91 3.65 2.23
C HIS A 95 3.28 2.65 3.32
N VAL A 96 3.30 1.37 2.97
CA VAL A 96 3.82 0.28 3.82
C VAL A 96 4.75 -0.55 2.95
N ILE A 97 6.05 -0.54 3.26
CA ILE A 97 7.08 -1.09 2.39
C ILE A 97 7.91 -2.10 3.15
N ALA A 98 8.03 -3.30 2.57
CA ALA A 98 8.95 -4.31 3.06
C ALA A 98 10.36 -3.99 2.59
N ARG A 99 11.29 -3.86 3.52
CA ARG A 99 12.69 -3.58 3.23
C ARG A 99 13.57 -4.75 3.63
N TYR A 100 14.66 -4.91 2.88
CA TYR A 100 15.65 -5.96 3.08
C TYR A 100 17.04 -5.33 3.12
N ARG A 101 17.94 -5.89 3.94
CA ARG A 101 19.30 -5.35 4.08
C ARG A 101 20.12 -5.44 2.80
N ASP A 102 19.67 -6.25 1.85
CA ASP A 102 20.29 -6.41 0.53
C ASP A 102 19.46 -5.81 -0.62
N ASP A 103 18.39 -5.04 -0.32
CA ASP A 103 17.59 -4.42 -1.37
C ASP A 103 18.35 -3.27 -2.07
N ALA A 104 17.84 -2.88 -3.24
CA ALA A 104 18.54 -1.96 -4.14
C ALA A 104 18.85 -0.58 -3.53
N ALA A 105 18.04 -0.11 -2.56
CA ALA A 105 18.22 1.21 -1.95
C ALA A 105 18.80 1.17 -0.53
N TRP A 106 18.82 0.00 0.11
CA TRP A 106 19.21 -0.11 1.53
C TRP A 106 20.55 0.56 1.83
N PRO A 107 20.70 1.32 2.91
CA PRO A 107 19.71 1.64 3.95
C PRO A 107 18.90 2.92 3.67
N ALA A 108 19.00 3.50 2.49
CA ALA A 108 18.28 4.72 2.13
C ALA A 108 16.78 4.46 1.94
N PRO A 109 15.92 5.48 2.13
CA PRO A 109 14.53 5.39 1.73
C PRO A 109 14.40 5.10 0.23
N VAL A 110 13.26 4.51 -0.16
CA VAL A 110 13.04 4.08 -1.56
C VAL A 110 12.62 5.22 -2.48
N TRP A 111 12.01 6.29 -1.94
CA TRP A 111 11.51 7.41 -2.75
C TRP A 111 12.65 8.15 -3.44
N GLY A 112 12.47 8.42 -4.74
CA GLY A 112 13.43 9.19 -5.53
C GLY A 112 14.74 8.48 -5.87
N ARG A 113 14.86 7.19 -5.59
CA ARG A 113 16.10 6.44 -5.86
C ARG A 113 16.19 5.97 -7.30
N PHE A 114 15.11 5.36 -7.82
CA PHE A 114 15.09 4.77 -9.15
C PHE A 114 13.75 5.04 -9.83
N ALA A 115 13.76 5.01 -11.17
CA ALA A 115 12.52 4.94 -11.93
C ALA A 115 11.83 3.59 -11.63
N PRO A 116 10.49 3.56 -11.50
CA PRO A 116 9.77 2.34 -11.19
C PRO A 116 9.98 1.24 -12.24
N GLU A 117 10.07 -0.01 -11.79
CA GLU A 117 10.08 -1.20 -12.64
C GLU A 117 8.83 -2.03 -12.37
N ALA A 118 7.97 -2.17 -13.37
CA ALA A 118 6.73 -2.92 -13.23
C ALA A 118 6.97 -4.40 -13.01
N TYR A 119 6.05 -5.05 -12.29
CA TYR A 119 6.01 -6.50 -12.19
C TYR A 119 5.70 -7.11 -13.55
N THR A 120 6.34 -8.25 -13.86
CA THR A 120 5.82 -9.14 -14.90
C THR A 120 4.51 -9.78 -14.43
N PRO A 121 3.66 -10.31 -15.34
CA PRO A 121 2.43 -10.99 -14.93
C PRO A 121 2.65 -12.10 -13.91
N ASP A 122 3.68 -12.93 -14.09
CA ASP A 122 3.98 -14.02 -13.16
C ASP A 122 4.48 -13.51 -11.81
N GLU A 123 5.32 -12.48 -11.81
CA GLU A 123 5.79 -11.85 -10.58
C GLU A 123 4.65 -11.24 -9.79
N LEU A 124 3.69 -10.61 -10.49
CA LEU A 124 2.50 -10.02 -9.86
C LEU A 124 1.67 -11.09 -9.15
N ILE A 125 1.35 -12.18 -9.84
CA ILE A 125 0.58 -13.30 -9.28
C ILE A 125 1.30 -13.84 -8.03
N SER A 126 2.60 -14.08 -8.14
CA SER A 126 3.41 -14.56 -7.03
C SER A 126 3.39 -13.62 -5.82
N MET A 127 3.53 -12.32 -6.05
CA MET A 127 3.51 -11.33 -4.96
C MET A 127 2.15 -11.31 -4.26
N VAL A 128 1.06 -11.30 -5.01
CA VAL A 128 -0.29 -11.31 -4.45
C VAL A 128 -0.55 -12.55 -3.59
N GLU A 129 -0.15 -13.72 -4.09
CA GLU A 129 -0.29 -14.97 -3.33
C GLU A 129 0.54 -14.95 -2.05
N ARG A 130 1.78 -14.49 -2.11
CA ARG A 130 2.70 -14.49 -0.98
C ARG A 130 2.29 -13.51 0.12
N LEU A 131 1.57 -12.45 -0.20
CA LEU A 131 1.09 -11.48 0.79
C LEU A 131 0.01 -12.04 1.71
N HIS A 132 -0.75 -13.06 1.28
CA HIS A 132 -1.82 -13.65 2.07
C HIS A 132 -2.78 -12.61 2.69
N LEU A 133 -3.15 -11.59 1.91
CA LEU A 133 -4.00 -10.51 2.40
C LEU A 133 -5.37 -10.99 2.89
N SER A 134 -5.86 -12.11 2.35
CA SER A 134 -7.13 -12.70 2.80
C SER A 134 -7.11 -13.16 4.26
N GLN A 135 -5.95 -13.30 4.87
CA GLN A 135 -5.83 -13.60 6.31
C GLN A 135 -6.12 -12.37 7.18
N ILE A 136 -6.14 -11.17 6.62
CA ILE A 136 -6.47 -9.95 7.35
C ILE A 136 -8.00 -9.88 7.51
N PRO A 137 -8.53 -9.78 8.74
CA PRO A 137 -9.97 -9.67 8.95
C PRO A 137 -10.57 -8.47 8.22
N GLY A 138 -11.65 -8.70 7.46
CA GLY A 138 -12.34 -7.67 6.71
C GLY A 138 -11.75 -7.38 5.32
N PHE A 139 -10.66 -8.04 4.92
CA PHE A 139 -10.14 -7.88 3.57
C PHE A 139 -11.07 -8.51 2.53
N GLN A 140 -11.37 -7.75 1.49
CA GLN A 140 -12.15 -8.19 0.34
C GLN A 140 -11.30 -8.07 -0.91
N PRO A 141 -10.95 -9.18 -1.59
CA PRO A 141 -10.11 -9.14 -2.77
C PRO A 141 -10.83 -8.54 -3.97
N GLU A 142 -10.03 -7.94 -4.88
CA GLU A 142 -10.48 -7.57 -6.22
C GLU A 142 -9.77 -8.43 -7.27
N GLU A 143 -10.42 -8.60 -8.43
CA GLU A 143 -9.80 -9.28 -9.56
C GLU A 143 -8.59 -8.48 -10.05
N ILE A 144 -7.51 -9.20 -10.29
CA ILE A 144 -6.29 -8.62 -10.84
C ILE A 144 -6.34 -8.75 -12.35
N PRO A 145 -6.08 -7.66 -13.09
CA PRO A 145 -6.11 -7.64 -14.54
C PRO A 145 -5.15 -8.64 -15.20
#